data_2e765e36f0c3e2312d1f5db974c9cc9d
#
_entry.id   2e765e36f0c3e2312d1f5db974c9cc9d
#
_cell.length_a   1.000
_cell.length_b   1.000
_cell.length_c   1.000
_cell.angle_alpha   90.00
_cell.angle_beta   90.00
_cell.angle_gamma   90.00
#
_symmetry.space_group_name_H-M   'P 1'
#
loop_
_entity.id
_entity.type
_entity.pdbx_description
1 polymer ?
#
loop_
_entity_poly.entity_id
_entity_poly.type
_entity_poly.pdbx_seq_one_letter_code
_entity_poly.pdbx_strand_id
1 'polypeptide(L)'
;NRLNIGNQSLYPILLLACVFFIFSITELVKGNGYLAVYIAGLVVGNHKIQHKKSVTTFFDGFTWLFQIVMFLTLGLLVNPRDLLPIAGLGLLVGFFMIILARPISVFLCLAPFRQMSTKAKVYVSWVGLRGAVPIIFATYPLIAQIPYASLIFNVVFFITIVSLLIQGTTVSYMANL
;
A
#
# COMPACT_ATOMS: atom_id res chain seq x y z
N ASN A 1 3.68 23.39 18.53
CA ASN A 1 4.92 23.86 19.17
C ASN A 1 4.77 24.42 20.60
N ARG A 2 3.59 24.32 21.22
CA ARG A 2 3.36 24.76 22.61
C ARG A 2 3.50 23.61 23.64
N LEU A 3 3.54 22.36 23.20
CA LEU A 3 3.75 21.21 24.07
C LEU A 3 5.25 20.92 24.17
N ASN A 4 5.89 21.50 25.17
CA ASN A 4 7.29 21.20 25.47
C ASN A 4 7.34 19.94 26.36
N ILE A 5 7.24 18.77 25.70
CA ILE A 5 7.31 17.48 26.39
C ILE A 5 8.79 17.14 26.54
N GLY A 6 9.28 17.09 27.78
CA GLY A 6 10.70 16.87 28.10
C GLY A 6 11.24 15.49 27.64
N ASN A 7 10.37 14.57 27.26
CA ASN A 7 10.77 13.24 26.78
C ASN A 7 10.52 13.08 25.28
N GLN A 8 11.61 12.95 24.50
CA GLN A 8 11.56 12.83 23.03
C GLN A 8 10.79 11.59 22.54
N SER A 9 10.76 10.53 23.32
CA SER A 9 10.09 9.27 22.96
C SER A 9 8.56 9.36 22.97
N LEU A 10 8.00 10.38 23.65
CA LEU A 10 6.55 10.57 23.74
C LEU A 10 5.95 11.17 22.45
N TYR A 11 6.73 11.89 21.65
CA TYR A 11 6.24 12.48 20.40
C TYR A 11 5.74 11.45 19.37
N PRO A 12 6.48 10.35 19.07
CA PRO A 12 5.98 9.32 18.18
C PRO A 12 4.70 8.65 18.69
N ILE A 13 4.61 8.40 19.99
CA ILE A 13 3.44 7.75 20.62
C ILE A 13 2.21 8.67 20.53
N LEU A 14 2.39 9.96 20.77
CA LEU A 14 1.32 10.95 20.63
C LEU A 14 0.81 11.04 19.19
N LEU A 15 1.73 11.03 18.21
CA LEU A 15 1.35 11.02 16.80
C LEU A 15 0.61 9.73 16.43
N LEU A 16 1.04 8.59 16.97
CA LEU A 16 0.35 7.32 16.77
C LEU A 16 -1.08 7.37 17.34
N ALA A 17 -1.25 7.92 18.53
CA ALA A 17 -2.57 8.14 19.12
C ALA A 17 -3.45 9.04 18.24
N CYS A 18 -2.87 10.11 17.67
CA CYS A 18 -3.57 10.98 16.72
C CYS A 18 -3.99 10.23 15.45
N VAL A 19 -3.16 9.32 14.93
CA VAL A 19 -3.51 8.49 13.75
C VAL A 19 -4.74 7.64 14.04
N PHE A 20 -4.76 6.92 15.18
CA PHE A 20 -5.91 6.12 15.57
C PHE A 20 -7.16 6.97 15.82
N PHE A 21 -7.00 8.13 16.44
CA PHE A 21 -8.10 9.05 16.71
C PHE A 21 -8.73 9.58 15.41
N ILE A 22 -7.91 10.04 14.45
CA ILE A 22 -8.37 10.51 13.14
C ILE A 22 -9.08 9.40 12.39
N PHE A 23 -8.51 8.20 12.38
CA PHE A 23 -9.10 7.03 11.74
C PHE A 23 -10.48 6.74 12.34
N SER A 24 -10.56 6.60 13.66
CA SER A 24 -11.80 6.23 14.36
C SER A 24 -12.91 7.27 14.19
N ILE A 25 -12.60 8.56 14.29
CA ILE A 25 -13.59 9.62 14.08
C ILE A 25 -14.12 9.60 12.66
N THR A 26 -13.22 9.41 11.68
CA THR A 26 -13.62 9.39 10.26
C THR A 26 -14.53 8.20 9.96
N GLU A 27 -14.22 7.03 10.49
CA GLU A 27 -15.08 5.84 10.36
C GLU A 27 -16.45 6.03 11.04
N LEU A 28 -16.51 6.68 12.21
CA LEU A 28 -17.77 7.02 12.90
C LEU A 28 -18.70 7.88 12.03
N VAL A 29 -18.13 8.81 11.27
CA VAL A 29 -18.88 9.68 10.34
C VAL A 29 -19.13 8.97 8.99
N LYS A 30 -18.83 7.67 8.88
CA LYS A 30 -18.92 6.87 7.64
C LYS A 30 -18.04 7.42 6.50
N GLY A 31 -16.93 8.08 6.85
CA GLY A 31 -15.89 8.52 5.92
C GLY A 31 -14.82 7.43 5.71
N ASN A 32 -13.88 7.69 4.82
CA ASN A 32 -12.74 6.80 4.61
C ASN A 32 -11.58 7.14 5.56
N GLY A 33 -11.40 6.35 6.62
CA GLY A 33 -10.36 6.54 7.63
C GLY A 33 -8.94 6.46 7.06
N TYR A 34 -8.70 5.60 6.07
CA TYR A 34 -7.38 5.50 5.43
C TYR A 34 -6.99 6.77 4.69
N LEU A 35 -7.93 7.36 3.95
CA LEU A 35 -7.71 8.63 3.25
C LEU A 35 -7.47 9.78 4.23
N ALA A 36 -8.23 9.82 5.33
CA ALA A 36 -8.08 10.85 6.34
C ALA A 36 -6.69 10.81 7.00
N VAL A 37 -6.21 9.61 7.36
CA VAL A 37 -4.86 9.41 7.92
C VAL A 37 -3.78 9.77 6.89
N TYR A 38 -3.98 9.44 5.62
CA TYR A 38 -3.05 9.82 4.55
C TYR A 38 -2.92 11.34 4.42
N ILE A 39 -4.04 12.05 4.38
CA ILE A 39 -4.06 13.53 4.32
C ILE A 39 -3.41 14.12 5.57
N ALA A 40 -3.74 13.60 6.76
CA ALA A 40 -3.12 14.04 8.00
C ALA A 40 -1.59 13.85 7.98
N GLY A 41 -1.12 12.72 7.45
CA GLY A 41 0.29 12.43 7.25
C GLY A 41 0.99 13.44 6.31
N LEU A 42 0.33 13.80 5.20
CA LEU A 42 0.85 14.84 4.30
C LEU A 42 0.96 16.21 4.98
N VAL A 43 -0.06 16.59 5.74
CA VAL A 43 -0.06 17.87 6.49
C VAL A 43 1.08 17.87 7.52
N VAL A 44 1.18 16.81 8.31
CA VAL A 44 2.21 16.68 9.36
C VAL A 44 3.61 16.62 8.74
N GLY A 45 3.78 15.87 7.64
CA GLY A 45 5.07 15.71 6.96
C GLY A 45 5.62 17.01 6.36
N ASN A 46 4.73 17.90 5.88
CA ASN A 46 5.09 19.19 5.30
C ASN A 46 5.38 20.28 6.34
N HIS A 47 5.05 20.06 7.60
CA HIS A 47 5.33 21.02 8.68
C HIS A 47 6.65 20.70 9.40
N LYS A 48 7.28 21.72 9.96
CA LYS A 48 8.46 21.55 10.82
C LYS A 48 8.01 21.00 12.17
N ILE A 49 8.27 19.72 12.40
CA ILE A 49 7.96 19.03 13.66
C ILE A 49 9.23 18.98 14.51
N GLN A 50 9.08 19.21 15.82
CA GLN A 50 10.16 18.94 16.77
C GLN A 50 10.49 17.45 16.77
N HIS A 51 11.79 17.11 16.87
CA HIS A 51 12.29 15.74 16.89
C HIS A 51 11.88 14.89 15.67
N LYS A 52 11.76 15.49 14.46
CA LYS A 52 11.36 14.82 13.21
C LYS A 52 12.13 13.51 12.98
N LYS A 53 13.44 13.50 13.26
CA LYS A 53 14.27 12.31 13.08
C LYS A 53 13.81 11.14 13.97
N SER A 54 13.53 11.39 15.24
CA SER A 54 13.04 10.37 16.18
C SER A 54 11.68 9.82 15.76
N VAL A 55 10.78 10.71 15.34
CA VAL A 55 9.45 10.34 14.82
C VAL A 55 9.58 9.46 13.58
N THR A 56 10.39 9.87 12.60
CA THR A 56 10.56 9.10 11.35
C THR A 56 11.14 7.71 11.64
N THR A 57 12.21 7.63 12.46
CA THR A 57 12.82 6.33 12.79
C THR A 57 11.83 5.40 13.50
N PHE A 58 11.00 5.93 14.40
CA PHE A 58 9.98 5.14 15.08
C PHE A 58 8.93 4.61 14.08
N PHE A 59 8.39 5.48 13.23
CA PHE A 59 7.39 5.08 12.25
C PHE A 59 7.93 4.15 11.17
N ASP A 60 9.20 4.29 10.77
CA ASP A 60 9.85 3.37 9.85
C ASP A 60 9.91 1.96 10.45
N GLY A 61 10.41 1.81 11.69
CA GLY A 61 10.44 0.52 12.36
C GLY A 61 9.05 -0.07 12.59
N PHE A 62 8.09 0.78 12.98
CA PHE A 62 6.71 0.38 13.20
C PHE A 62 6.03 -0.11 11.90
N THR A 63 6.28 0.58 10.79
CA THR A 63 5.78 0.21 9.46
C THR A 63 6.30 -1.15 9.04
N TRP A 64 7.60 -1.42 9.20
CA TRP A 64 8.18 -2.72 8.89
C TRP A 64 7.57 -3.85 9.72
N LEU A 65 7.41 -3.63 11.02
CA LEU A 65 6.81 -4.62 11.92
C LEU A 65 5.37 -4.93 11.52
N PHE A 66 4.54 -3.89 11.32
CA PHE A 66 3.15 -4.10 10.89
C PHE A 66 3.04 -4.72 9.51
N GLN A 67 3.93 -4.39 8.60
CA GLN A 67 3.95 -5.01 7.27
C GLN A 67 4.21 -6.51 7.35
N ILE A 68 5.16 -6.95 8.19
CA ILE A 68 5.45 -8.37 8.41
C ILE A 68 4.23 -9.07 9.02
N VAL A 69 3.68 -8.53 10.11
CA VAL A 69 2.49 -9.10 10.79
C VAL A 69 1.32 -9.22 9.83
N MET A 70 1.08 -8.18 9.05
CA MET A 70 -0.01 -8.14 8.08
C MET A 70 0.15 -9.20 6.98
N PHE A 71 1.32 -9.30 6.34
CA PHE A 71 1.55 -10.32 5.31
C PHE A 71 1.46 -11.73 5.88
N LEU A 72 1.95 -11.94 7.10
CA LEU A 72 1.82 -13.22 7.80
C LEU A 72 0.35 -13.57 8.04
N THR A 73 -0.44 -12.63 8.57
CA THR A 73 -1.87 -12.83 8.84
C THR A 73 -2.65 -13.09 7.54
N LEU A 74 -2.39 -12.31 6.50
CA LEU A 74 -3.04 -12.48 5.20
C LEU A 74 -2.63 -13.79 4.53
N GLY A 75 -1.37 -14.21 4.70
CA GLY A 75 -0.89 -15.50 4.20
C GLY A 75 -1.56 -16.69 4.89
N LEU A 76 -1.84 -16.58 6.19
CA LEU A 76 -2.58 -17.62 6.94
C LEU A 76 -4.07 -17.69 6.56
N LEU A 77 -4.64 -16.59 6.06
CA LEU A 77 -6.04 -16.55 5.63
C LEU A 77 -6.27 -17.25 4.30
N VAL A 78 -5.22 -17.48 3.52
CA VAL A 78 -5.31 -18.07 2.19
C VAL A 78 -5.12 -19.58 2.25
N ASN A 79 -6.05 -20.30 1.63
CA ASN A 79 -5.90 -21.74 1.40
C ASN A 79 -5.22 -21.98 0.05
N PRO A 80 -4.01 -22.57 0.01
CA PRO A 80 -3.29 -22.80 -1.24
C PRO A 80 -4.05 -23.66 -2.26
N ARG A 81 -4.94 -24.56 -1.80
CA ARG A 81 -5.76 -25.41 -2.67
C ARG A 81 -6.75 -24.61 -3.50
N ASP A 82 -7.24 -23.50 -2.98
CA ASP A 82 -8.22 -22.64 -3.65
C ASP A 82 -7.55 -21.70 -4.67
N LEU A 83 -6.22 -21.56 -4.61
CA LEU A 83 -5.46 -20.76 -5.56
C LEU A 83 -5.19 -21.49 -6.87
N LEU A 84 -5.05 -22.83 -6.85
CA LEU A 84 -4.72 -23.63 -8.04
C LEU A 84 -5.75 -23.48 -9.17
N PRO A 85 -7.08 -23.61 -8.91
CA PRO A 85 -8.08 -23.49 -9.97
C PRO A 85 -8.18 -22.08 -10.57
N ILE A 86 -7.82 -21.04 -9.82
CA ILE A 86 -7.86 -19.65 -10.29
C ILE A 86 -6.52 -19.14 -10.83
N ALA A 87 -5.45 -19.94 -10.73
CA ALA A 87 -4.11 -19.53 -11.12
C ALA A 87 -4.03 -19.09 -12.59
N GLY A 88 -4.69 -19.80 -13.50
CA GLY A 88 -4.73 -19.46 -14.92
C GLY A 88 -5.36 -18.08 -15.17
N LEU A 89 -6.54 -17.84 -14.59
CA LEU A 89 -7.22 -16.55 -14.68
C LEU A 89 -6.41 -15.44 -14.00
N GLY A 90 -5.88 -15.71 -12.81
CA GLY A 90 -5.06 -14.78 -12.05
C GLY A 90 -3.78 -14.36 -12.78
N LEU A 91 -3.09 -15.31 -13.43
CA LEU A 91 -1.94 -15.02 -14.28
C LEU A 91 -2.33 -14.15 -15.47
N LEU A 92 -3.38 -14.50 -16.18
CA LEU A 92 -3.84 -13.75 -17.36
C LEU A 92 -4.16 -12.30 -16.98
N VAL A 93 -4.97 -12.10 -15.94
CA VAL A 93 -5.34 -10.77 -15.45
C VAL A 93 -4.11 -10.03 -14.90
N GLY A 94 -3.24 -10.72 -14.14
CA GLY A 94 -2.02 -10.15 -13.59
C GLY A 94 -1.07 -9.66 -14.68
N PHE A 95 -0.79 -10.47 -15.70
CA PHE A 95 0.03 -10.07 -16.85
C PHE A 95 -0.58 -8.91 -17.63
N PHE A 96 -1.89 -8.97 -17.91
CA PHE A 96 -2.60 -7.88 -18.56
C PHE A 96 -2.43 -6.57 -17.79
N MET A 97 -2.58 -6.62 -16.48
CA MET A 97 -2.45 -5.44 -15.64
C MET A 97 -1.02 -4.90 -15.55
N ILE A 98 -0.01 -5.79 -15.53
CA ILE A 98 1.40 -5.38 -15.42
C ILE A 98 1.92 -4.85 -16.76
N ILE A 99 1.60 -5.53 -17.87
CA ILE A 99 2.22 -5.27 -19.18
C ILE A 99 1.43 -4.23 -19.99
N LEU A 100 0.10 -4.21 -19.87
CA LEU A 100 -0.75 -3.34 -20.68
C LEU A 100 -1.40 -2.21 -19.88
N ALA A 101 -2.22 -2.55 -18.89
CA ALA A 101 -3.04 -1.55 -18.21
C ALA A 101 -2.19 -0.48 -17.53
N ARG A 102 -1.11 -0.86 -16.91
CA ARG A 102 -0.26 0.03 -16.13
C ARG A 102 0.63 0.94 -16.99
N PRO A 103 1.41 0.43 -17.95
CA PRO A 103 2.15 1.30 -18.86
C PRO A 103 1.23 2.28 -19.59
N ILE A 104 0.09 1.82 -20.12
CA ILE A 104 -0.87 2.70 -20.81
C ILE A 104 -1.34 3.83 -19.88
N SER A 105 -1.78 3.52 -18.66
CA SER A 105 -2.25 4.55 -17.73
C SER A 105 -1.14 5.52 -17.32
N VAL A 106 0.08 5.03 -17.06
CA VAL A 106 1.21 5.89 -16.70
C VAL A 106 1.61 6.81 -17.85
N PHE A 107 1.72 6.26 -19.06
CA PHE A 107 2.07 7.07 -20.24
C PHE A 107 0.99 8.11 -20.54
N LEU A 108 -0.29 7.75 -20.40
CA LEU A 108 -1.42 8.66 -20.60
C LEU A 108 -1.45 9.79 -19.55
N CYS A 109 -1.29 9.44 -18.26
CA CYS A 109 -1.28 10.41 -17.17
C CYS A 109 -0.05 11.33 -17.20
N LEU A 110 1.11 10.81 -17.61
CA LEU A 110 2.35 11.57 -17.69
C LEU A 110 2.60 12.19 -19.07
N ALA A 111 1.66 12.04 -20.02
CA ALA A 111 1.76 12.69 -21.33
C ALA A 111 1.92 14.22 -21.25
N PRO A 112 1.17 14.94 -20.36
CA PRO A 112 1.32 16.40 -20.24
C PRO A 112 2.69 16.82 -19.66
N PHE A 113 3.35 15.94 -18.90
CA PHE A 113 4.64 16.24 -18.26
C PHE A 113 5.81 15.93 -19.21
N ARG A 114 6.10 16.86 -20.11
CA ARG A 114 7.17 16.75 -21.14
C ARG A 114 8.60 16.72 -20.55
N GLN A 115 8.77 17.14 -19.29
CA GLN A 115 10.08 17.18 -18.63
C GLN A 115 10.58 15.81 -18.16
N MET A 116 9.69 14.82 -18.04
CA MET A 116 10.07 13.46 -17.63
C MET A 116 10.61 12.66 -18.83
N SER A 117 11.80 12.09 -18.68
CA SER A 117 12.38 11.21 -19.69
C SER A 117 11.53 9.94 -19.88
N THR A 118 11.59 9.36 -21.09
CA THR A 118 10.89 8.11 -21.39
C THR A 118 11.33 6.98 -20.47
N LYS A 119 12.62 6.93 -20.12
CA LYS A 119 13.17 5.95 -19.16
C LYS A 119 12.51 6.07 -17.77
N ALA A 120 12.32 7.30 -17.28
CA ALA A 120 11.64 7.55 -16.01
C ALA A 120 10.17 7.10 -16.07
N LYS A 121 9.48 7.33 -17.18
CA LYS A 121 8.08 6.86 -17.37
C LYS A 121 7.98 5.34 -17.38
N VAL A 122 8.90 4.65 -18.06
CA VAL A 122 8.99 3.18 -18.06
C VAL A 122 9.27 2.67 -16.66
N TYR A 123 10.21 3.26 -15.94
CA TYR A 123 10.51 2.90 -14.55
C TYR A 123 9.29 3.04 -13.65
N VAL A 124 8.61 4.18 -13.68
CA VAL A 124 7.38 4.42 -12.90
C VAL A 124 6.27 3.43 -13.25
N SER A 125 6.13 3.06 -14.53
CA SER A 125 5.14 2.07 -14.94
C SER A 125 5.46 0.67 -14.42
N TRP A 126 6.73 0.32 -14.30
CA TRP A 126 7.17 -0.98 -13.81
C TRP A 126 7.13 -1.08 -12.27
N VAL A 127 7.64 -0.08 -11.55
CA VAL A 127 7.78 -0.07 -10.07
C VAL A 127 6.45 0.00 -9.33
N GLY A 128 5.38 -0.12 -10.01
CA GLY A 128 4.08 -0.14 -9.38
C GLY A 128 3.79 -1.37 -8.55
N LEU A 129 4.63 -1.66 -7.60
CA LEU A 129 4.44 -2.72 -6.63
C LEU A 129 3.07 -2.59 -5.96
N ARG A 130 2.28 -3.65 -6.08
CA ARG A 130 1.02 -3.76 -5.36
C ARG A 130 1.35 -4.18 -3.94
N GLY A 131 1.26 -3.22 -3.02
CA GLY A 131 1.41 -3.51 -1.60
C GLY A 131 0.19 -4.25 -1.02
N ALA A 132 0.14 -4.32 0.28
CA ALA A 132 -0.93 -4.98 1.03
C ALA A 132 -2.31 -4.32 0.90
N VAL A 133 -2.37 -3.06 0.51
CA VAL A 133 -3.63 -2.29 0.42
C VAL A 133 -4.69 -2.98 -0.46
N PRO A 134 -4.39 -3.47 -1.67
CA PRO A 134 -5.38 -4.22 -2.46
C PRO A 134 -5.89 -5.47 -1.75
N ILE A 135 -5.03 -6.18 -1.00
CA ILE A 135 -5.43 -7.39 -0.28
C ILE A 135 -6.34 -7.02 0.90
N ILE A 136 -6.01 -5.94 1.63
CA ILE A 136 -6.87 -5.43 2.71
C ILE A 136 -8.24 -5.05 2.15
N PHE A 137 -8.31 -4.33 1.03
CA PHE A 137 -9.59 -4.02 0.42
C PHE A 137 -10.36 -5.25 -0.05
N ALA A 138 -9.67 -6.31 -0.47
CA ALA A 138 -10.30 -7.57 -0.82
C ALA A 138 -10.88 -8.34 0.38
N THR A 139 -10.54 -7.98 1.62
CA THR A 139 -11.19 -8.54 2.82
C THR A 139 -12.57 -7.95 3.10
N TYR A 140 -12.89 -6.75 2.61
CA TYR A 140 -14.22 -6.14 2.83
C TYR A 140 -15.37 -6.99 2.29
N PRO A 141 -15.33 -7.52 1.06
CA PRO A 141 -16.32 -8.47 0.57
C PRO A 141 -16.47 -9.71 1.47
N LEU A 142 -15.36 -10.21 2.06
CA LEU A 142 -15.39 -11.35 2.98
C LEU A 142 -16.15 -11.00 4.26
N ILE A 143 -15.88 -9.82 4.83
CA ILE A 143 -16.55 -9.33 6.03
C ILE A 143 -18.06 -9.09 5.75
N ALA A 144 -18.39 -8.55 4.57
CA ALA A 144 -19.75 -8.30 4.13
C ALA A 144 -20.49 -9.56 3.67
N GLN A 145 -19.83 -10.73 3.64
CA GLN A 145 -20.40 -12.02 3.24
C GLN A 145 -21.08 -11.98 1.86
N ILE A 146 -20.50 -11.23 0.90
CA ILE A 146 -21.02 -11.11 -0.45
C ILE A 146 -20.78 -12.43 -1.22
N PRO A 147 -21.67 -12.84 -2.12
CA PRO A 147 -21.45 -13.99 -2.98
C PRO A 147 -20.11 -13.88 -3.74
N TYR A 148 -19.35 -14.97 -3.81
CA TYR A 148 -18.01 -15.02 -4.45
C TYR A 148 -16.91 -14.18 -3.77
N ALA A 149 -17.12 -13.72 -2.52
CA ALA A 149 -16.11 -12.92 -1.80
C ALA A 149 -14.75 -13.63 -1.65
N SER A 150 -14.75 -14.94 -1.39
CA SER A 150 -13.54 -15.75 -1.32
C SER A 150 -12.79 -15.81 -2.66
N LEU A 151 -13.51 -15.90 -3.76
CA LEU A 151 -12.91 -15.87 -5.09
C LEU A 151 -12.25 -14.53 -5.39
N ILE A 152 -12.92 -13.42 -5.07
CA ILE A 152 -12.37 -12.06 -5.22
C ILE A 152 -11.09 -11.93 -4.40
N PHE A 153 -11.12 -12.34 -3.15
CA PHE A 153 -9.96 -12.29 -2.25
C PHE A 153 -8.79 -13.10 -2.79
N ASN A 154 -9.03 -14.35 -3.18
CA ASN A 154 -8.00 -15.25 -3.67
C ASN A 154 -7.37 -14.74 -4.99
N VAL A 155 -8.17 -14.20 -5.91
CA VAL A 155 -7.68 -13.62 -7.17
C VAL A 155 -6.79 -12.40 -6.89
N VAL A 156 -7.25 -11.47 -6.05
CA VAL A 156 -6.47 -10.27 -5.69
C VAL A 156 -5.18 -10.66 -4.97
N PHE A 157 -5.24 -11.60 -4.04
CA PHE A 157 -4.07 -12.10 -3.31
C PHE A 157 -3.06 -12.74 -4.27
N PHE A 158 -3.52 -13.63 -5.17
CA PHE A 158 -2.68 -14.30 -6.16
C PHE A 158 -1.98 -13.28 -7.09
N ILE A 159 -2.72 -12.33 -7.65
CA ILE A 159 -2.17 -11.28 -8.51
C ILE A 159 -1.13 -10.43 -7.74
N THR A 160 -1.38 -10.16 -6.47
CA THR A 160 -0.45 -9.36 -5.64
C THR A 160 0.86 -10.12 -5.40
N ILE A 161 0.80 -11.41 -5.06
CA ILE A 161 2.00 -12.23 -4.89
C ILE A 161 2.80 -12.32 -6.20
N VAL A 162 2.15 -12.62 -7.31
CA VAL A 162 2.80 -12.69 -8.63
C VAL A 162 3.46 -11.35 -8.97
N SER A 163 2.75 -10.24 -8.74
CA SER A 163 3.28 -8.90 -8.95
C SER A 163 4.52 -8.63 -8.07
N LEU A 164 4.46 -8.98 -6.78
CA LEU A 164 5.59 -8.81 -5.86
C LEU A 164 6.80 -9.65 -6.27
N LEU A 165 6.59 -10.88 -6.69
CA LEU A 165 7.67 -11.77 -7.15
C LEU A 165 8.32 -11.24 -8.43
N ILE A 166 7.54 -10.87 -9.43
CA ILE A 166 8.07 -10.42 -10.74
C ILE A 166 8.66 -9.02 -10.61
N GLN A 167 7.90 -8.06 -10.11
CA GLN A 167 8.32 -6.66 -10.06
C GLN A 167 9.33 -6.42 -8.93
N GLY A 168 9.16 -7.05 -7.77
CA GLY A 168 10.07 -6.91 -6.64
C GLY A 168 11.49 -7.36 -6.96
N THR A 169 11.65 -8.50 -7.63
CA THR A 169 12.97 -9.00 -8.02
C THR A 169 13.63 -8.20 -9.15
N THR A 170 12.83 -7.58 -10.01
CA THR A 170 13.32 -6.85 -11.20
C THR A 170 13.46 -5.35 -11.01
N VAL A 171 13.03 -4.79 -9.86
CA VAL A 171 13.11 -3.34 -9.57
C VAL A 171 14.53 -2.81 -9.70
N SER A 172 15.52 -3.49 -9.09
CA SER A 172 16.92 -3.06 -9.14
C SER A 172 17.49 -3.05 -10.56
N TYR A 173 17.07 -3.99 -11.40
CA TYR A 173 17.47 -4.04 -12.81
C TYR A 173 16.87 -2.87 -13.59
N MET A 174 15.59 -2.60 -13.37
CA MET A 174 14.90 -1.48 -14.05
C MET A 174 15.37 -0.10 -13.59
N ALA A 175 15.90 0.02 -12.37
CA ALA A 175 16.47 1.28 -11.87
C ALA A 175 17.79 1.66 -12.56
N ASN A 176 18.50 0.68 -13.12
CA ASN A 176 19.78 0.89 -13.82
C ASN A 176 19.64 1.08 -15.34
N LEU A 177 18.42 1.08 -15.86
CA LEU A 177 18.10 1.32 -17.27
C LEU A 177 18.02 2.83 -17.57
#